data_3c8673dad14035598ee7a6864c5967ce
#
_entry.id   3c8673dad14035598ee7a6864c5967ce
#
_cell.length_a   1.000
_cell.length_b   1.000
_cell.length_c   1.000
_cell.angle_alpha   90.00
_cell.angle_beta   90.00
_cell.angle_gamma   90.00
#
_symmetry.space_group_name_H-M   'P 1'
#
loop_
_entity.id
_entity.type
_entity.pdbx_description
1 polymer ?
#
loop_
_entity_poly.entity_id
_entity_poly.type
_entity_poly.pdbx_seq_one_letter_code
_entity_poly.pdbx_strand_id
1 'polypeptide(L)'
;MMNIYFKLKKEYREKYGEKTLLLFQVGAFYEVYTKVDKITKEITESQVIEFKRFTELASAKKTEDTLMLGFRDYILDKYVDKIQKNGYTAVVYSQDAPSSNTTRSLLGIFSPGTFFSVNNDEISNNLSCLWINHNERSILNKNGNIIIGMSNIDNFTGKSTFYEITVENIHNPTTYDEVERFI
;
A
#
# COMPACT_ATOMS: atom_id res chain seq x y z
N MET A 1 1.74 23.29 -10.10
CA MET A 1 2.11 22.25 -9.15
C MET A 1 0.88 21.57 -8.53
N MET A 2 0.01 22.27 -7.81
CA MET A 2 -1.17 21.68 -7.14
C MET A 2 -2.10 20.92 -8.08
N ASN A 3 -2.40 21.45 -9.28
CA ASN A 3 -3.25 20.77 -10.25
C ASN A 3 -2.65 19.43 -10.73
N ILE A 4 -1.31 19.39 -10.88
CA ILE A 4 -0.59 18.15 -11.26
C ILE A 4 -0.71 17.13 -10.12
N TYR A 5 -0.49 17.57 -8.87
CA TYR A 5 -0.62 16.72 -7.70
C TYR A 5 -2.01 16.06 -7.62
N PHE A 6 -3.08 16.84 -7.67
CA PHE A 6 -4.44 16.30 -7.54
C PHE A 6 -4.85 15.42 -8.72
N LYS A 7 -4.32 15.69 -9.93
CA LYS A 7 -4.52 14.81 -11.09
C LYS A 7 -3.85 13.45 -10.86
N LEU A 8 -2.57 13.44 -10.48
CA LEU A 8 -1.82 12.22 -10.18
C LEU A 8 -2.45 11.46 -9.01
N LYS A 9 -2.82 12.15 -7.96
CA LYS A 9 -3.49 11.55 -6.80
C LYS A 9 -4.75 10.78 -7.19
N LYS A 10 -5.59 11.36 -8.06
CA LYS A 10 -6.79 10.71 -8.58
C LYS A 10 -6.44 9.48 -9.41
N GLU A 11 -5.50 9.61 -10.37
CA GLU A 11 -5.05 8.53 -11.25
C GLU A 11 -4.51 7.33 -10.46
N TYR A 12 -3.66 7.57 -9.48
CA TYR A 12 -3.09 6.48 -8.67
C TYR A 12 -4.11 5.84 -7.73
N ARG A 13 -5.08 6.60 -7.21
CA ARG A 13 -6.18 6.02 -6.42
C ARG A 13 -7.10 5.15 -7.26
N GLU A 14 -7.41 5.54 -8.50
CA GLU A 14 -8.17 4.72 -9.44
C GLU A 14 -7.43 3.41 -9.77
N LYS A 15 -6.09 3.44 -9.84
CA LYS A 15 -5.27 2.30 -10.20
C LYS A 15 -4.97 1.35 -9.03
N TYR A 16 -4.69 1.87 -7.84
CA TYR A 16 -4.23 1.10 -6.67
C TYR A 16 -5.20 1.10 -5.49
N GLY A 17 -6.36 1.72 -5.65
CA GLY A 17 -7.41 1.76 -4.64
C GLY A 17 -7.30 2.94 -3.67
N GLU A 18 -8.30 3.03 -2.80
CA GLU A 18 -8.46 4.17 -1.87
C GLU A 18 -7.31 4.29 -0.86
N LYS A 19 -6.66 3.17 -0.50
CA LYS A 19 -5.51 3.15 0.41
C LYS A 19 -4.20 3.56 -0.30
N THR A 20 -4.25 4.63 -1.10
CA THR A 20 -3.09 5.16 -1.83
C THR A 20 -2.78 6.58 -1.39
N LEU A 21 -1.53 6.84 -1.05
CA LEU A 21 -0.98 8.13 -0.66
C LEU A 21 0.06 8.59 -1.68
N LEU A 22 -0.07 9.83 -2.16
CA LEU A 22 0.91 10.45 -3.05
C LEU A 22 1.84 11.34 -2.22
N LEU A 23 3.12 11.01 -2.19
CA LEU A 23 4.20 11.79 -1.61
C LEU A 23 4.88 12.60 -2.72
N PHE A 24 4.88 13.91 -2.59
CA PHE A 24 5.32 14.81 -3.65
C PHE A 24 6.42 15.73 -3.15
N GLN A 25 7.63 15.61 -3.69
CA GLN A 25 8.77 16.40 -3.21
C GLN A 25 8.66 17.87 -3.57
N VAL A 26 8.85 18.73 -2.60
CA VAL A 26 8.90 20.18 -2.74
C VAL A 26 10.08 20.71 -1.91
N GLY A 27 11.18 21.01 -2.60
CA GLY A 27 12.43 21.35 -1.93
C GLY A 27 12.91 20.20 -1.07
N ALA A 28 13.21 20.46 0.18
CA ALA A 28 13.68 19.48 1.17
C ALA A 28 12.55 18.71 1.89
N PHE A 29 11.33 18.71 1.34
CA PHE A 29 10.18 18.05 1.97
C PHE A 29 9.43 17.16 0.99
N TYR A 30 8.89 16.05 1.50
CA TYR A 30 7.78 15.34 0.87
C TYR A 30 6.49 15.82 1.49
N GLU A 31 5.56 16.23 0.63
CA GLU A 31 4.29 16.84 1.03
C GLU A 31 3.11 15.99 0.53
N VAL A 32 2.09 15.88 1.37
CA VAL A 32 0.78 15.29 1.06
C VAL A 32 -0.25 16.39 1.17
N TYR A 33 -1.04 16.61 0.11
CA TYR A 33 -2.06 17.64 0.09
C TYR A 33 -3.46 17.04 0.14
N THR A 34 -4.36 17.74 0.81
CA THR A 34 -5.77 17.37 0.88
C THR A 34 -6.65 18.62 0.81
N LYS A 35 -7.81 18.45 0.20
CA LYS A 35 -8.86 19.45 0.28
C LYS A 35 -9.54 19.39 1.63
N VAL A 36 -10.03 20.54 2.08
CA VAL A 36 -10.83 20.65 3.29
C VAL A 36 -12.25 21.09 2.95
N ASP A 37 -13.18 20.74 3.79
CA ASP A 37 -14.52 21.28 3.74
C ASP A 37 -14.47 22.80 3.87
N LYS A 38 -15.25 23.51 3.08
CA LYS A 38 -15.23 24.98 3.03
C LYS A 38 -15.77 25.64 4.30
N ILE A 39 -16.68 24.95 4.99
CA ILE A 39 -17.37 25.45 6.17
C ILE A 39 -16.64 25.03 7.45
N THR A 40 -16.45 23.72 7.62
CA THR A 40 -15.84 23.17 8.86
C THR A 40 -14.33 23.27 8.88
N LYS A 41 -13.69 23.44 7.69
CA LYS A 41 -12.22 23.43 7.50
C LYS A 41 -11.57 22.10 7.89
N GLU A 42 -12.35 21.03 8.00
CA GLU A 42 -11.88 19.69 8.34
C GLU A 42 -11.44 18.91 7.10
N ILE A 43 -10.51 17.98 7.31
CA ILE A 43 -10.07 17.05 6.27
C ILE A 43 -11.20 16.06 6.00
N THR A 44 -11.61 15.93 4.74
CA THR A 44 -12.68 15.01 4.32
C THR A 44 -12.17 13.68 3.80
N GLU A 45 -10.90 13.61 3.44
CA GLU A 45 -10.28 12.41 2.86
C GLU A 45 -9.78 11.46 3.95
N SER A 46 -10.45 10.30 4.10
CA SER A 46 -10.17 9.31 5.15
C SER A 46 -8.71 8.85 5.19
N GLN A 47 -8.10 8.60 4.02
CA GLN A 47 -6.69 8.17 3.95
C GLN A 47 -5.72 9.23 4.46
N VAL A 48 -6.04 10.53 4.31
CA VAL A 48 -5.17 11.60 4.83
C VAL A 48 -5.39 11.80 6.34
N ILE A 49 -6.61 11.58 6.83
CA ILE A 49 -6.91 11.55 8.26
C ILE A 49 -6.11 10.42 8.94
N GLU A 50 -6.15 9.23 8.37
CA GLU A 50 -5.38 8.09 8.88
C GLU A 50 -3.87 8.34 8.79
N PHE A 51 -3.38 8.86 7.65
CA PHE A 51 -1.97 9.25 7.49
C PHE A 51 -1.53 10.22 8.59
N LYS A 52 -2.33 11.25 8.87
CA LYS A 52 -2.07 12.19 9.96
C LYS A 52 -2.02 11.48 11.32
N ARG A 53 -2.93 10.52 11.55
CA ARG A 53 -3.05 9.78 12.82
C ARG A 53 -1.81 8.91 13.08
N PHE A 54 -1.41 8.04 12.15
CA PHE A 54 -0.30 7.12 12.39
C PHE A 54 1.08 7.76 12.23
N THR A 55 1.17 8.94 11.57
CA THR A 55 2.44 9.67 11.46
C THR A 55 2.62 10.74 12.51
N GLU A 56 1.53 11.19 13.14
CA GLU A 56 1.49 12.31 14.09
C GLU A 56 1.96 13.65 13.49
N LEU A 57 1.92 13.75 12.15
CA LEU A 57 2.34 14.98 11.47
C LEU A 57 1.34 16.12 11.71
N ALA A 58 1.88 17.29 11.97
CA ALA A 58 1.08 18.50 12.00
C ALA A 58 0.63 18.88 10.59
N SER A 59 -0.62 19.31 10.46
CA SER A 59 -1.13 19.90 9.22
C SER A 59 -0.87 21.40 9.19
N ALA A 60 -0.47 21.91 8.02
CA ALA A 60 -0.29 23.34 7.77
C ALA A 60 -1.22 23.80 6.64
N LYS A 61 -1.63 25.05 6.70
CA LYS A 61 -2.43 25.68 5.64
C LYS A 61 -1.55 25.94 4.42
N LYS A 62 -1.95 25.43 3.24
CA LYS A 62 -1.28 25.70 1.96
C LYS A 62 -2.02 26.76 1.14
N THR A 63 -3.35 26.62 1.06
CA THR A 63 -4.27 27.59 0.46
C THR A 63 -5.52 27.70 1.34
N GLU A 64 -6.52 28.50 0.94
CA GLU A 64 -7.77 28.62 1.72
C GLU A 64 -8.55 27.31 1.85
N ASP A 65 -8.45 26.44 0.83
CA ASP A 65 -9.19 25.18 0.72
C ASP A 65 -8.29 23.95 0.75
N THR A 66 -6.99 24.10 1.07
CA THR A 66 -6.03 22.99 1.00
C THR A 66 -5.10 23.02 2.20
N LEU A 67 -5.03 21.89 2.89
CA LEU A 67 -4.01 21.61 3.90
C LEU A 67 -2.90 20.77 3.30
N MET A 68 -1.74 20.84 3.93
CA MET A 68 -0.60 19.98 3.66
C MET A 68 -0.10 19.32 4.95
N LEU A 69 0.40 18.11 4.79
CA LEU A 69 1.22 17.43 5.77
C LEU A 69 2.57 17.14 5.09
N GLY A 70 3.67 17.24 5.81
CA GLY A 70 4.98 17.05 5.20
C GLY A 70 6.04 16.66 6.19
N PHE A 71 7.09 16.04 5.67
CA PHE A 71 8.26 15.62 6.41
C PHE A 71 9.53 15.83 5.57
N ARG A 72 10.69 15.86 6.21
CA ARG A 72 11.99 16.05 5.55
C ARG A 72 12.33 14.89 4.62
N ASP A 73 12.94 15.19 3.49
CA ASP A 73 13.29 14.23 2.44
C ASP A 73 14.22 13.11 2.92
N TYR A 74 15.18 13.40 3.80
CA TYR A 74 16.13 12.41 4.33
C TYR A 74 15.51 11.35 5.26
N ILE A 75 14.23 11.49 5.63
CA ILE A 75 13.48 10.49 6.41
C ILE A 75 12.37 9.81 5.62
N LEU A 76 12.46 9.84 4.27
CA LEU A 76 11.48 9.23 3.37
C LEU A 76 11.23 7.76 3.72
N ASP A 77 12.30 6.97 3.87
CA ASP A 77 12.21 5.53 4.14
C ASP A 77 11.38 5.21 5.39
N LYS A 78 11.59 5.98 6.46
CA LYS A 78 10.83 5.84 7.70
C LYS A 78 9.32 6.05 7.49
N TYR A 79 8.95 7.01 6.64
CA TYR A 79 7.53 7.30 6.38
C TYR A 79 6.92 6.32 5.39
N VAL A 80 7.66 5.86 4.40
CA VAL A 80 7.24 4.79 3.50
C VAL A 80 6.98 3.51 4.30
N ASP A 81 7.89 3.13 5.20
CA ASP A 81 7.69 1.98 6.10
C ASP A 81 6.42 2.12 6.96
N LYS A 82 6.20 3.29 7.59
CA LYS A 82 4.97 3.56 8.36
C LYS A 82 3.71 3.45 7.50
N ILE A 83 3.74 3.96 6.26
CA ILE A 83 2.63 3.92 5.33
C ILE A 83 2.28 2.46 5.00
N GLN A 84 3.29 1.65 4.68
CA GLN A 84 3.11 0.24 4.33
C GLN A 84 2.65 -0.61 5.51
N LYS A 85 3.21 -0.42 6.71
CA LYS A 85 2.80 -1.11 7.95
C LYS A 85 1.34 -0.84 8.32
N ASN A 86 0.79 0.30 7.88
CA ASN A 86 -0.63 0.62 8.04
C ASN A 86 -1.50 0.17 6.85
N GLY A 87 -0.96 -0.62 5.93
CA GLY A 87 -1.69 -1.20 4.80
C GLY A 87 -1.96 -0.22 3.66
N TYR A 88 -1.17 0.87 3.54
CA TYR A 88 -1.28 1.87 2.48
C TYR A 88 -0.17 1.71 1.44
N THR A 89 -0.48 2.08 0.20
CA THR A 89 0.50 2.21 -0.88
C THR A 89 1.02 3.63 -0.95
N ALA A 90 2.35 3.81 -0.90
CA ALA A 90 3.01 5.08 -1.10
C ALA A 90 3.44 5.23 -2.57
N VAL A 91 2.97 6.26 -3.24
CA VAL A 91 3.45 6.68 -4.56
C VAL A 91 4.36 7.89 -4.36
N VAL A 92 5.62 7.78 -4.73
CA VAL A 92 6.62 8.80 -4.44
C VAL A 92 7.09 9.48 -5.71
N TYR A 93 6.93 10.81 -5.75
CA TYR A 93 7.44 11.68 -6.81
C TYR A 93 8.55 12.57 -6.27
N SER A 94 9.74 12.46 -6.84
CA SER A 94 10.91 13.25 -6.48
C SER A 94 11.23 14.33 -7.49
N GLN A 95 11.86 15.41 -7.05
CA GLN A 95 12.36 16.46 -7.93
C GLN A 95 13.55 15.97 -8.76
N ASP A 96 13.53 16.26 -10.06
CA ASP A 96 14.59 15.87 -10.98
C ASP A 96 15.88 16.69 -10.81
N ALA A 97 15.76 17.90 -10.26
CA ALA A 97 16.88 18.77 -9.93
C ALA A 97 16.53 19.67 -8.73
N PRO A 98 17.49 20.14 -7.94
CA PRO A 98 17.29 20.97 -6.77
C PRO A 98 16.96 22.45 -7.12
N SER A 99 16.13 22.70 -8.11
CA SER A 99 15.73 24.03 -8.55
C SER A 99 14.25 24.29 -8.34
N SER A 100 13.84 25.55 -8.21
CA SER A 100 12.44 25.92 -7.95
C SER A 100 11.48 25.55 -9.09
N ASN A 101 11.99 25.47 -10.33
CA ASN A 101 11.20 25.16 -11.53
C ASN A 101 11.47 23.75 -12.06
N THR A 102 11.93 22.85 -11.23
CA THR A 102 12.21 21.48 -11.62
C THR A 102 10.95 20.67 -11.88
N THR A 103 11.03 19.76 -12.82
CA THR A 103 10.05 18.70 -13.02
C THR A 103 10.16 17.66 -11.90
N ARG A 104 9.15 16.79 -11.82
CA ARG A 104 9.13 15.68 -10.84
C ARG A 104 8.81 14.40 -11.58
N SER A 105 9.61 13.39 -11.32
CA SER A 105 9.42 12.04 -11.86
C SER A 105 9.03 11.06 -10.77
N LEU A 106 8.41 9.98 -11.18
CA LEU A 106 8.06 8.87 -10.30
C LEU A 106 9.36 8.21 -9.78
N LEU A 107 9.61 8.32 -8.48
CA LEU A 107 10.70 7.62 -7.82
C LEU A 107 10.36 6.13 -7.63
N GLY A 108 9.12 5.84 -7.20
CA GLY A 108 8.67 4.48 -6.98
C GLY A 108 7.26 4.39 -6.43
N ILE A 109 6.74 3.17 -6.44
CA ILE A 109 5.44 2.80 -5.86
C ILE A 109 5.71 1.68 -4.88
N PHE A 110 5.41 1.94 -3.62
CA PHE A 110 5.72 1.08 -2.49
C PHE A 110 4.42 0.61 -1.85
N SER A 111 3.98 -0.61 -2.18
CA SER A 111 2.82 -1.26 -1.58
C SER A 111 3.24 -2.09 -0.36
N PRO A 112 2.32 -2.47 0.53
CA PRO A 112 2.63 -3.42 1.59
C PRO A 112 3.36 -4.65 1.05
N GLY A 113 4.52 -4.99 1.66
CA GLY A 113 5.38 -6.09 1.25
C GLY A 113 6.35 -5.82 0.09
N THR A 114 6.40 -4.60 -0.49
CA THR A 114 7.30 -4.30 -1.63
C THR A 114 8.42 -3.31 -1.30
N PHE A 115 8.46 -2.77 -0.09
CA PHE A 115 9.53 -1.87 0.36
C PHE A 115 10.43 -2.55 1.38
N PHE A 116 11.73 -2.36 1.21
CA PHE A 116 12.75 -2.92 2.09
C PHE A 116 13.60 -1.79 2.67
N SER A 117 13.39 -1.50 3.94
CA SER A 117 14.28 -0.59 4.67
C SER A 117 15.55 -1.35 5.09
N VAL A 118 16.70 -0.73 4.90
CA VAL A 118 18.00 -1.27 5.34
C VAL A 118 18.05 -1.49 6.87
N ASN A 119 17.17 -0.82 7.61
CA ASN A 119 17.09 -0.86 9.07
C ASN A 119 15.96 -1.76 9.60
N ASN A 120 15.36 -2.61 8.77
CA ASN A 120 14.27 -3.48 9.20
C ASN A 120 14.85 -4.74 9.84
N ASP A 121 14.78 -4.83 11.16
CA ASP A 121 15.14 -6.01 11.95
C ASP A 121 14.10 -7.14 11.83
N GLU A 122 13.09 -7.01 10.99
CA GLU A 122 12.07 -8.03 10.71
C GLU A 122 12.65 -9.13 9.82
N ILE A 123 12.66 -10.35 10.34
CA ILE A 123 13.38 -11.52 9.81
C ILE A 123 12.72 -12.10 8.54
N SER A 124 11.46 -11.77 8.26
CA SER A 124 10.72 -12.34 7.14
C SER A 124 10.28 -11.27 6.16
N ASN A 125 10.67 -11.43 4.91
CA ASN A 125 10.33 -10.54 3.82
C ASN A 125 9.58 -11.28 2.71
N ASN A 126 8.76 -12.23 3.13
CA ASN A 126 7.96 -13.06 2.25
C ASN A 126 6.62 -12.41 1.95
N LEU A 127 6.24 -12.40 0.68
CA LEU A 127 4.90 -12.08 0.24
C LEU A 127 4.19 -13.39 -0.12
N SER A 128 3.12 -13.69 0.61
CA SER A 128 2.31 -14.86 0.37
C SER A 128 0.99 -14.48 -0.30
N CYS A 129 0.55 -15.28 -1.26
CA CYS A 129 -0.76 -15.17 -1.88
C CYS A 129 -1.50 -16.49 -1.72
N LEU A 130 -2.75 -16.40 -1.29
CA LEU A 130 -3.66 -17.53 -1.13
C LEU A 130 -4.84 -17.35 -2.08
N TRP A 131 -5.12 -18.36 -2.89
CA TRP A 131 -6.28 -18.43 -3.75
C TRP A 131 -7.12 -19.65 -3.40
N ILE A 132 -8.40 -19.43 -3.15
CA ILE A 132 -9.33 -20.50 -2.75
C ILE A 132 -10.48 -20.50 -3.76
N ASN A 133 -10.71 -21.66 -4.39
CA ASN A 133 -11.86 -21.90 -5.25
C ASN A 133 -12.73 -23.01 -4.69
N HIS A 134 -13.98 -22.71 -4.53
CA HIS A 134 -14.98 -23.67 -4.06
C HIS A 134 -15.80 -24.19 -5.23
N ASN A 135 -15.59 -25.45 -5.60
CA ASN A 135 -16.41 -26.14 -6.58
C ASN A 135 -17.66 -26.70 -5.91
N GLU A 136 -18.80 -26.14 -6.29
CA GLU A 136 -20.10 -26.61 -5.80
C GLU A 136 -20.39 -28.06 -6.20
N ARG A 137 -21.29 -28.69 -5.47
CA ARG A 137 -21.79 -30.02 -5.77
C ARG A 137 -22.36 -30.10 -7.17
N SER A 138 -21.97 -31.09 -7.93
CA SER A 138 -22.50 -31.41 -9.25
C SER A 138 -22.89 -32.87 -9.34
N ILE A 139 -23.54 -33.27 -10.44
CA ILE A 139 -23.88 -34.69 -10.70
C ILE A 139 -22.64 -35.59 -10.67
N LEU A 140 -21.49 -35.03 -11.10
CA LEU A 140 -20.21 -35.73 -11.15
C LEU A 140 -19.41 -35.62 -9.85
N ASN A 141 -19.63 -34.58 -9.05
CA ASN A 141 -18.94 -34.33 -7.79
C ASN A 141 -19.97 -34.12 -6.67
N LYS A 142 -20.44 -35.20 -6.06
CA LYS A 142 -21.50 -35.20 -5.07
C LYS A 142 -21.14 -34.46 -3.77
N ASN A 143 -19.87 -34.38 -3.43
CA ASN A 143 -19.42 -33.80 -2.16
C ASN A 143 -18.93 -32.36 -2.29
N GLY A 144 -18.71 -31.86 -3.52
CA GLY A 144 -17.97 -30.63 -3.75
C GLY A 144 -16.50 -30.82 -3.39
N ASN A 145 -15.66 -29.90 -3.83
CA ASN A 145 -14.26 -29.83 -3.41
C ASN A 145 -13.77 -28.38 -3.34
N ILE A 146 -12.69 -28.18 -2.60
CA ILE A 146 -12.00 -26.90 -2.54
C ILE A 146 -10.64 -27.10 -3.18
N ILE A 147 -10.29 -26.21 -4.07
CA ILE A 147 -8.94 -26.08 -4.62
C ILE A 147 -8.29 -24.87 -3.96
N ILE A 148 -7.13 -25.08 -3.36
CA ILE A 148 -6.36 -24.04 -2.70
C ILE A 148 -5.02 -23.91 -3.40
N GLY A 149 -4.79 -22.78 -4.05
CA GLY A 149 -3.51 -22.41 -4.63
C GLY A 149 -2.77 -21.46 -3.69
N MET A 150 -1.51 -21.73 -3.44
CA MET A 150 -0.66 -20.93 -2.57
C MET A 150 0.63 -20.57 -3.29
N SER A 151 1.07 -19.33 -3.10
CA SER A 151 2.37 -18.89 -3.57
C SER A 151 3.06 -18.05 -2.51
N ASN A 152 4.38 -18.17 -2.44
CA ASN A 152 5.22 -17.39 -1.56
C ASN A 152 6.43 -16.91 -2.35
N ILE A 153 6.77 -15.62 -2.23
CA ILE A 153 7.96 -15.04 -2.83
C ILE A 153 8.79 -14.36 -1.74
N ASP A 154 10.04 -14.76 -1.65
CA ASP A 154 11.06 -14.04 -0.88
C ASP A 154 11.53 -12.84 -1.69
N ASN A 155 11.21 -11.67 -1.22
CA ASN A 155 11.49 -10.43 -1.93
C ASN A 155 12.98 -10.07 -2.00
N PHE A 156 13.83 -10.61 -1.12
CA PHE A 156 15.28 -10.39 -1.18
C PHE A 156 15.94 -11.27 -2.24
N THR A 157 15.58 -12.54 -2.28
CA THR A 157 16.22 -13.52 -3.15
C THR A 157 15.48 -13.74 -4.45
N GLY A 158 14.20 -13.31 -4.54
CA GLY A 158 13.31 -13.59 -5.67
C GLY A 158 12.87 -15.06 -5.74
N LYS A 159 13.24 -15.89 -4.74
CA LYS A 159 12.84 -17.30 -4.70
C LYS A 159 11.33 -17.40 -4.52
N SER A 160 10.68 -18.11 -5.43
CA SER A 160 9.23 -18.32 -5.40
C SER A 160 8.93 -19.78 -5.16
N THR A 161 7.93 -20.04 -4.33
CA THR A 161 7.39 -21.36 -4.03
C THR A 161 5.91 -21.37 -4.35
N PHE A 162 5.45 -22.44 -5.02
CA PHE A 162 4.04 -22.64 -5.37
C PHE A 162 3.58 -23.98 -4.84
N TYR A 163 2.35 -24.01 -4.36
CA TYR A 163 1.73 -25.22 -3.88
C TYR A 163 0.23 -25.21 -4.19
N GLU A 164 -0.32 -26.37 -4.58
CA GLU A 164 -1.75 -26.54 -4.83
C GLU A 164 -2.23 -27.80 -4.12
N ILE A 165 -3.37 -27.68 -3.46
CA ILE A 165 -4.06 -28.80 -2.85
C ILE A 165 -5.54 -28.81 -3.25
N THR A 166 -6.10 -30.02 -3.34
CA THR A 166 -7.54 -30.22 -3.49
C THR A 166 -8.06 -30.97 -2.27
N VAL A 167 -9.07 -30.42 -1.62
CA VAL A 167 -9.68 -30.96 -0.40
C VAL A 167 -11.14 -31.31 -0.67
N GLU A 168 -11.58 -32.50 -0.25
CA GLU A 168 -12.92 -33.00 -0.53
C GLU A 168 -14.02 -32.37 0.30
N ASN A 169 -13.69 -31.73 1.44
CA ASN A 169 -14.69 -31.21 2.35
C ASN A 169 -14.20 -29.95 3.10
N ILE A 170 -14.93 -28.84 2.92
CA ILE A 170 -14.66 -27.57 3.61
C ILE A 170 -14.78 -27.67 5.14
N HIS A 171 -15.62 -28.56 5.62
CA HIS A 171 -15.90 -28.72 7.05
C HIS A 171 -14.93 -29.68 7.76
N ASN A 172 -13.97 -30.26 7.03
CA ASN A 172 -12.93 -31.07 7.65
C ASN A 172 -12.02 -30.16 8.48
N PRO A 173 -11.80 -30.40 9.78
CA PRO A 173 -10.91 -29.60 10.61
C PRO A 173 -9.50 -29.44 10.05
N THR A 174 -9.01 -30.42 9.28
CA THR A 174 -7.66 -30.44 8.70
C THR A 174 -7.58 -29.77 7.34
N THR A 175 -8.67 -29.20 6.82
CA THR A 175 -8.68 -28.62 5.45
C THR A 175 -7.64 -27.50 5.27
N TYR A 176 -7.36 -26.74 6.31
CA TYR A 176 -6.43 -25.64 6.27
C TYR A 176 -5.06 -25.92 6.92
N ASP A 177 -4.81 -27.13 7.43
CA ASP A 177 -3.54 -27.49 8.06
C ASP A 177 -2.34 -27.32 7.10
N GLU A 178 -2.53 -27.66 5.83
CA GLU A 178 -1.48 -27.48 4.81
C GLU A 178 -1.26 -26.00 4.47
N VAL A 179 -2.30 -25.17 4.58
CA VAL A 179 -2.16 -23.72 4.42
C VAL A 179 -1.33 -23.15 5.56
N GLU A 180 -1.62 -23.55 6.81
CA GLU A 180 -0.87 -23.11 7.99
C GLU A 180 0.60 -23.53 7.94
N ARG A 181 0.89 -24.71 7.36
CA ARG A 181 2.28 -25.15 7.19
C ARG A 181 3.03 -24.42 6.09
N PHE A 182 2.29 -23.92 5.09
CA PHE A 182 2.90 -23.23 3.95
C PHE A 182 3.24 -21.75 4.27
N ILE A 183 2.46 -21.08 5.10
CA ILE A 183 2.64 -19.69 5.52
C ILE A 183 3.67 -19.61 6.66
#